data_70a3b3b887ae0c6d9059c36dd42ff445
#
_entry.id   70a3b3b887ae0c6d9059c36dd42ff445
#
_cell.length_a   1.000
_cell.length_b   1.000
_cell.length_c   1.000
_cell.angle_alpha   90.00
_cell.angle_beta   90.00
_cell.angle_gamma   90.00
#
_symmetry.space_group_name_H-M   'P 1'
#
loop_
_entity.id
_entity.type
_entity.pdbx_description
1 polymer ?
#
loop_
_entity_poly.entity_id
_entity_poly.type
_entity_poly.pdbx_seq_one_letter_code
_entity_poly.pdbx_strand_id
1 'polypeptide(L)'
;MYIENINGPEDVKKLSEDQLNVLAEEIRDALLKKLSKHGGHFGPNFGMVEATIAMHYVFESPKDKIVYDVSHQSYPHKMLTGRKDAFLYEEHYDDVSGYSNPGESEHDHFTIGHTSTSISLALGLAKARDLKEENGNVIAVIGDGSLSGGEALEGLDYAAELGGNLIIVVNDNDMSIAENHGGLYENLKALRETNGESKCNLFKAMGLDYIYVKEGNKVADLIEAFKQVKDTKKAVVVHINTQKGKGYKLAEEHKEEWHYCAPFDVETGNPLDSFDGEDFSSVTAQYLLKKMKEDKKVVAITSATPTVMGFIEDKRKEAGKQFIDVGIAEETAMAMAAGIAAGGGKPVYGVYSTFVQRTYDQITQDLCIDSNAATIVTFWGSVYGMNDVTHLGLQDIPMMSNIPNLVYLAPTTKEEYLAMLDWSIDQDQYPVAIKLPGGEMISDGKKITKDFSQLNKYEVTEKGSKVAVIGLGTFYNMGCEVAKAVEEKTGTKATVINPYYITGIDEVLLEDLKKDHDVVITLEDGFLEGGFGEKIARFYGDSDMKVFNYGVKKELLDRYDIEELLKKNHLTVQQIVGDLKL
;
A
#
# COMPACT_ATOMS: atom_id res chain seq x y z
N MET A 1 -19.10 -18.44 -26.22
CA MET A 1 -18.08 -17.38 -26.04
C MET A 1 -16.70 -17.99 -26.22
N TYR A 2 -15.73 -17.24 -26.71
CA TYR A 2 -14.35 -17.75 -26.87
C TYR A 2 -13.70 -17.95 -25.50
N ILE A 3 -13.89 -17.01 -24.56
CA ILE A 3 -13.27 -17.08 -23.23
C ILE A 3 -13.58 -18.38 -22.48
N GLU A 4 -14.78 -18.95 -22.64
CA GLU A 4 -15.16 -20.23 -22.02
C GLU A 4 -14.26 -21.39 -22.49
N ASN A 5 -13.71 -21.29 -23.70
CA ASN A 5 -12.88 -22.32 -24.31
C ASN A 5 -11.37 -22.08 -24.11
N ILE A 6 -10.96 -20.97 -23.48
CA ILE A 6 -9.57 -20.70 -23.14
C ILE A 6 -9.23 -21.39 -21.81
N ASN A 7 -8.41 -22.43 -21.86
CA ASN A 7 -7.89 -23.11 -20.67
C ASN A 7 -6.41 -22.80 -20.40
N GLY A 8 -5.75 -22.17 -21.34
CA GLY A 8 -4.35 -21.73 -21.24
C GLY A 8 -3.92 -20.90 -22.44
N PRO A 9 -2.71 -20.35 -22.42
CA PRO A 9 -2.20 -19.49 -23.50
C PRO A 9 -2.21 -20.14 -24.87
N GLU A 10 -2.07 -21.47 -24.95
CA GLU A 10 -2.09 -22.21 -26.19
C GLU A 10 -3.42 -22.13 -26.94
N ASP A 11 -4.53 -21.90 -26.23
CA ASP A 11 -5.82 -21.74 -26.84
C ASP A 11 -5.98 -20.35 -27.47
N VAL A 12 -5.35 -19.32 -26.88
CA VAL A 12 -5.31 -17.95 -27.43
C VAL A 12 -4.63 -17.95 -28.81
N LYS A 13 -3.56 -18.71 -28.98
CA LYS A 13 -2.79 -18.81 -30.25
C LYS A 13 -3.53 -19.46 -31.40
N LYS A 14 -4.63 -20.17 -31.13
CA LYS A 14 -5.46 -20.81 -32.15
C LYS A 14 -6.50 -19.86 -32.76
N LEU A 15 -6.70 -18.70 -32.15
CA LEU A 15 -7.71 -17.73 -32.59
C LEU A 15 -7.19 -16.85 -33.74
N SER A 16 -8.08 -16.51 -34.67
CA SER A 16 -7.83 -15.50 -35.69
C SER A 16 -7.87 -14.08 -35.06
N GLU A 17 -7.36 -13.10 -35.78
CA GLU A 17 -7.35 -11.69 -35.34
C GLU A 17 -8.75 -11.19 -34.98
N ASP A 18 -9.77 -11.50 -35.84
CA ASP A 18 -11.16 -11.13 -35.55
C ASP A 18 -11.68 -11.80 -34.27
N GLN A 19 -11.31 -13.04 -34.04
CA GLN A 19 -11.67 -13.77 -32.82
C GLN A 19 -10.97 -13.22 -31.57
N LEU A 20 -9.72 -12.76 -31.68
CA LEU A 20 -9.00 -12.10 -30.58
C LEU A 20 -9.67 -10.77 -30.19
N ASN A 21 -10.18 -10.01 -31.15
CA ASN A 21 -10.94 -8.80 -30.84
C ASN A 21 -12.25 -9.11 -30.10
N VAL A 22 -12.96 -10.16 -30.51
CA VAL A 22 -14.17 -10.63 -29.78
C VAL A 22 -13.78 -11.12 -28.36
N LEU A 23 -12.68 -11.86 -28.22
CA LEU A 23 -12.18 -12.30 -26.91
C LEU A 23 -11.89 -11.11 -25.98
N ALA A 24 -11.37 -10.00 -26.51
CA ALA A 24 -11.10 -8.78 -25.73
C ALA A 24 -12.39 -8.20 -25.13
N GLU A 25 -13.46 -8.14 -25.91
CA GLU A 25 -14.77 -7.68 -25.42
C GLU A 25 -15.37 -8.65 -24.40
N GLU A 26 -15.29 -9.96 -24.65
CA GLU A 26 -15.76 -10.97 -23.69
C GLU A 26 -15.04 -10.91 -22.34
N ILE A 27 -13.72 -10.63 -22.34
CA ILE A 27 -12.93 -10.39 -21.11
C ILE A 27 -13.43 -9.15 -20.38
N ARG A 28 -13.70 -8.03 -21.08
CA ARG A 28 -14.23 -6.81 -20.47
C ARG A 28 -15.61 -7.02 -19.87
N ASP A 29 -16.49 -7.73 -20.57
CA ASP A 29 -17.83 -8.05 -20.05
C ASP A 29 -17.74 -8.88 -18.76
N ALA A 30 -16.84 -9.86 -18.71
CA ALA A 30 -16.61 -10.66 -17.51
C ALA A 30 -16.04 -9.82 -16.36
N LEU A 31 -15.06 -8.95 -16.64
CA LEU A 31 -14.49 -8.03 -15.66
C LEU A 31 -15.54 -7.05 -15.12
N LEU A 32 -16.36 -6.46 -15.99
CA LEU A 32 -17.43 -5.55 -15.58
C LEU A 32 -18.42 -6.24 -14.65
N LYS A 33 -18.85 -7.46 -15.01
CA LYS A 33 -19.76 -8.26 -14.20
C LYS A 33 -19.19 -8.61 -12.83
N LYS A 34 -17.92 -9.05 -12.78
CA LYS A 34 -17.25 -9.35 -11.50
C LYS A 34 -17.09 -8.10 -10.66
N LEU A 35 -16.47 -7.06 -11.22
CA LEU A 35 -16.08 -5.88 -10.45
C LEU A 35 -17.27 -5.04 -9.97
N SER A 36 -18.39 -5.03 -10.71
CA SER A 36 -19.61 -4.38 -10.25
C SER A 36 -20.22 -5.05 -9.00
N LYS A 37 -19.97 -6.34 -8.79
CA LYS A 37 -20.51 -7.10 -7.65
C LYS A 37 -19.51 -7.29 -6.50
N HIS A 38 -18.23 -7.41 -6.83
CA HIS A 38 -17.19 -7.82 -5.90
C HIS A 38 -16.20 -6.67 -5.58
N GLY A 39 -16.08 -5.67 -6.47
CA GLY A 39 -15.04 -4.65 -6.39
C GLY A 39 -13.68 -5.13 -6.90
N GLY A 40 -12.70 -4.24 -6.88
CA GLY A 40 -11.32 -4.52 -7.29
C GLY A 40 -10.72 -3.43 -8.20
N HIS A 41 -9.54 -3.71 -8.78
CA HIS A 41 -8.85 -2.78 -9.68
C HIS A 41 -9.54 -2.77 -11.05
N PHE A 42 -10.16 -1.63 -11.39
CA PHE A 42 -10.98 -1.49 -12.59
C PHE A 42 -10.19 -0.95 -13.80
N GLY A 43 -9.83 0.31 -13.75
CA GLY A 43 -9.20 1.01 -14.88
C GLY A 43 -7.93 0.36 -15.42
N PRO A 44 -6.99 -0.08 -14.57
CA PRO A 44 -5.78 -0.76 -14.99
C PRO A 44 -6.05 -2.05 -15.79
N ASN A 45 -7.01 -2.86 -15.37
CA ASN A 45 -7.34 -4.13 -16.04
C ASN A 45 -8.00 -3.89 -17.41
N PHE A 46 -8.95 -2.96 -17.48
CA PHE A 46 -9.65 -2.63 -18.72
C PHE A 46 -8.71 -2.06 -19.80
N GLY A 47 -7.69 -1.31 -19.37
CA GLY A 47 -6.67 -0.76 -20.28
C GLY A 47 -5.71 -1.81 -20.82
N MET A 48 -5.49 -2.92 -20.13
CA MET A 48 -4.47 -3.92 -20.47
C MET A 48 -4.99 -5.17 -21.20
N VAL A 49 -6.26 -5.24 -21.53
CA VAL A 49 -6.87 -6.45 -22.11
C VAL A 49 -6.18 -6.86 -23.42
N GLU A 50 -6.08 -5.95 -24.41
CA GLU A 50 -5.47 -6.26 -25.71
C GLU A 50 -3.99 -6.55 -25.60
N ALA A 51 -3.27 -5.81 -24.75
CA ALA A 51 -1.83 -6.03 -24.53
C ALA A 51 -1.57 -7.42 -23.92
N THR A 52 -2.40 -7.85 -22.98
CA THR A 52 -2.30 -9.18 -22.37
C THR A 52 -2.62 -10.29 -23.37
N ILE A 53 -3.68 -10.14 -24.16
CA ILE A 53 -4.00 -11.07 -25.26
C ILE A 53 -2.83 -11.19 -26.24
N ALA A 54 -2.28 -10.07 -26.69
CA ALA A 54 -1.17 -10.04 -27.65
C ALA A 54 0.10 -10.67 -27.08
N MET A 55 0.42 -10.44 -25.79
CA MET A 55 1.55 -11.11 -25.14
C MET A 55 1.35 -12.62 -25.11
N HIS A 56 0.19 -13.14 -24.70
CA HIS A 56 -0.09 -14.58 -24.69
C HIS A 56 -0.20 -15.20 -26.09
N TYR A 57 -0.52 -14.40 -27.11
CA TYR A 57 -0.50 -14.84 -28.49
C TYR A 57 0.93 -15.02 -29.03
N VAL A 58 1.85 -14.14 -28.64
CA VAL A 58 3.22 -14.12 -29.20
C VAL A 58 4.21 -14.96 -28.37
N PHE A 59 4.17 -14.86 -27.04
CA PHE A 59 5.11 -15.49 -26.13
C PHE A 59 4.63 -16.85 -25.63
N GLU A 60 5.58 -17.67 -25.16
CA GLU A 60 5.34 -19.05 -24.72
C GLU A 60 5.33 -19.14 -23.18
N SER A 61 4.35 -18.49 -22.51
CA SER A 61 4.24 -18.61 -21.05
C SER A 61 3.82 -20.04 -20.62
N PRO A 62 4.42 -20.63 -19.56
CA PRO A 62 5.35 -20.05 -18.58
C PRO A 62 6.83 -20.13 -18.95
N LYS A 63 7.22 -20.68 -20.12
CA LYS A 63 8.61 -20.71 -20.56
C LYS A 63 9.16 -19.29 -20.74
N ASP A 64 8.44 -18.44 -21.48
CA ASP A 64 8.66 -17.00 -21.50
C ASP A 64 8.03 -16.41 -20.23
N LYS A 65 8.80 -15.65 -19.47
CA LYS A 65 8.42 -15.18 -18.15
C LYS A 65 7.88 -13.75 -18.21
N ILE A 66 6.65 -13.54 -17.74
CA ILE A 66 6.02 -12.23 -17.70
C ILE A 66 5.91 -11.79 -16.22
N VAL A 67 6.48 -10.63 -15.90
CA VAL A 67 6.45 -10.01 -14.57
C VAL A 67 5.65 -8.73 -14.64
N TYR A 68 4.51 -8.68 -13.98
CA TYR A 68 3.66 -7.49 -13.90
C TYR A 68 4.04 -6.64 -12.71
N ASP A 69 4.34 -5.36 -12.94
CA ASP A 69 4.56 -4.38 -11.88
C ASP A 69 3.28 -4.16 -11.08
N VAL A 70 3.34 -4.04 -9.75
CA VAL A 70 2.14 -4.04 -8.88
C VAL A 70 1.30 -5.31 -9.05
N SER A 71 1.11 -5.73 -10.28
CA SER A 71 0.29 -6.85 -10.77
C SER A 71 -1.23 -6.70 -10.61
N HIS A 72 -1.70 -5.54 -10.17
CA HIS A 72 -3.13 -5.22 -10.05
C HIS A 72 -3.86 -5.15 -11.40
N GLN A 73 -3.13 -5.10 -12.53
CA GLN A 73 -3.64 -5.14 -13.90
C GLN A 73 -3.56 -6.55 -14.52
N SER A 74 -3.39 -7.60 -13.71
CA SER A 74 -3.16 -8.97 -14.18
C SER A 74 -4.44 -9.82 -14.32
N TYR A 75 -5.63 -9.26 -14.17
CA TYR A 75 -6.87 -10.05 -14.28
C TYR A 75 -7.04 -10.70 -15.66
N PRO A 76 -6.83 -10.00 -16.79
CA PRO A 76 -6.82 -10.67 -18.11
C PRO A 76 -5.78 -11.78 -18.21
N HIS A 77 -4.60 -11.63 -17.61
CA HIS A 77 -3.58 -12.67 -17.55
C HIS A 77 -4.09 -13.90 -16.79
N LYS A 78 -4.71 -13.71 -15.61
CA LYS A 78 -5.30 -14.81 -14.85
C LYS A 78 -6.37 -15.56 -15.67
N MET A 79 -7.24 -14.81 -16.36
CA MET A 79 -8.29 -15.41 -17.21
C MET A 79 -7.69 -16.26 -18.34
N LEU A 80 -6.58 -15.83 -18.95
CA LEU A 80 -5.94 -16.53 -20.06
C LEU A 80 -4.99 -17.65 -19.63
N THR A 81 -4.72 -17.78 -18.33
CA THR A 81 -3.81 -18.78 -17.75
C THR A 81 -4.51 -19.76 -16.81
N GLY A 82 -5.74 -20.14 -17.14
CA GLY A 82 -6.47 -21.23 -16.49
C GLY A 82 -7.35 -20.84 -15.30
N ARG A 83 -7.44 -19.56 -14.96
CA ARG A 83 -8.21 -19.04 -13.80
C ARG A 83 -9.47 -18.27 -14.20
N LYS A 84 -9.97 -18.45 -15.42
CA LYS A 84 -11.13 -17.72 -15.95
C LYS A 84 -12.39 -17.88 -15.11
N ASP A 85 -12.58 -19.04 -14.46
CA ASP A 85 -13.79 -19.34 -13.69
C ASP A 85 -13.96 -18.35 -12.52
N ALA A 86 -12.86 -17.89 -11.93
CA ALA A 86 -12.83 -16.82 -10.92
C ALA A 86 -13.30 -15.43 -11.43
N PHE A 87 -13.58 -15.31 -12.71
CA PHE A 87 -14.10 -14.07 -13.33
C PHE A 87 -15.44 -14.28 -14.02
N LEU A 88 -15.80 -15.51 -14.36
CA LEU A 88 -17.04 -15.84 -15.06
C LEU A 88 -18.18 -16.22 -14.12
N TYR A 89 -17.86 -16.85 -12.99
CA TYR A 89 -18.84 -17.43 -12.07
C TYR A 89 -18.71 -16.80 -10.67
N GLU A 90 -19.81 -16.33 -10.13
CA GLU A 90 -19.87 -15.56 -8.87
C GLU A 90 -19.36 -16.36 -7.66
N GLU A 91 -19.66 -17.67 -7.62
CA GLU A 91 -19.21 -18.59 -6.58
C GLU A 91 -17.69 -18.81 -6.54
N HIS A 92 -16.97 -18.37 -7.57
CA HIS A 92 -15.51 -18.48 -7.72
C HIS A 92 -14.76 -17.16 -7.59
N TYR A 93 -15.46 -16.05 -7.34
CA TYR A 93 -14.82 -14.71 -7.34
C TYR A 93 -13.67 -14.56 -6.36
N ASP A 94 -13.69 -15.31 -5.25
CA ASP A 94 -12.66 -15.29 -4.20
C ASP A 94 -11.55 -16.33 -4.39
N ASP A 95 -11.62 -17.18 -5.44
CA ASP A 95 -10.62 -18.24 -5.68
C ASP A 95 -9.24 -17.68 -6.08
N VAL A 96 -9.16 -16.43 -6.48
CA VAL A 96 -7.90 -15.77 -6.87
C VAL A 96 -7.71 -14.46 -6.12
N SER A 97 -6.44 -14.10 -5.88
CA SER A 97 -6.09 -12.78 -5.33
C SER A 97 -6.20 -11.69 -6.38
N GLY A 98 -6.21 -10.44 -5.94
CA GLY A 98 -6.17 -9.26 -6.81
C GLY A 98 -4.79 -8.99 -7.45
N TYR A 99 -3.79 -9.83 -7.14
CA TYR A 99 -2.39 -9.68 -7.55
C TYR A 99 -1.82 -10.98 -8.11
N SER A 100 -0.67 -10.94 -8.78
CA SER A 100 0.02 -12.17 -9.20
C SER A 100 0.42 -13.01 -7.97
N ASN A 101 0.27 -14.32 -8.09
CA ASN A 101 0.56 -15.24 -7.00
C ASN A 101 1.05 -16.60 -7.54
N PRO A 102 2.33 -16.95 -7.32
CA PRO A 102 2.89 -18.25 -7.72
C PRO A 102 2.16 -19.45 -7.10
N GLY A 103 1.46 -19.25 -5.99
CA GLY A 103 0.63 -20.29 -5.39
C GLY A 103 -0.64 -20.62 -6.19
N GLU A 104 -1.08 -19.71 -7.07
CA GLU A 104 -2.25 -19.90 -7.93
C GLU A 104 -1.90 -20.51 -9.30
N SER A 105 -0.72 -20.19 -9.85
CA SER A 105 -0.37 -20.58 -11.22
C SER A 105 1.13 -20.54 -11.47
N GLU A 106 1.65 -21.49 -12.27
CA GLU A 106 3.03 -21.51 -12.77
C GLU A 106 3.35 -20.34 -13.73
N HIS A 107 2.34 -19.62 -14.20
CA HIS A 107 2.47 -18.44 -15.04
C HIS A 107 2.80 -17.18 -14.25
N ASP A 108 2.60 -17.20 -12.93
CA ASP A 108 2.94 -16.12 -12.01
C ASP A 108 4.30 -16.43 -11.36
N HIS A 109 5.24 -15.50 -11.37
CA HIS A 109 6.60 -15.74 -10.88
C HIS A 109 6.89 -15.13 -9.51
N PHE A 110 6.13 -14.10 -9.12
CA PHE A 110 6.27 -13.40 -7.86
C PHE A 110 4.90 -12.98 -7.34
N THR A 111 4.76 -12.89 -6.02
CA THR A 111 3.66 -12.19 -5.39
C THR A 111 4.06 -10.72 -5.29
N ILE A 112 3.42 -9.86 -6.10
CA ILE A 112 3.75 -8.43 -6.22
C ILE A 112 2.49 -7.62 -5.91
N GLY A 113 2.63 -6.56 -5.13
CA GLY A 113 1.58 -5.57 -4.86
C GLY A 113 2.15 -4.16 -4.77
N HIS A 114 3.45 -4.02 -4.50
CA HIS A 114 4.16 -2.75 -4.51
C HIS A 114 4.67 -2.41 -5.92
N THR A 115 4.75 -1.11 -6.20
CA THR A 115 5.17 -0.54 -7.49
C THR A 115 6.66 -0.67 -7.76
N SER A 116 7.07 -0.47 -9.01
CA SER A 116 8.45 -0.16 -9.45
C SER A 116 9.44 -1.33 -9.39
N THR A 117 9.01 -2.54 -9.01
CA THR A 117 9.92 -3.68 -8.78
C THR A 117 10.06 -4.60 -10.01
N SER A 118 9.14 -4.56 -10.98
CA SER A 118 9.05 -5.55 -12.06
C SER A 118 10.30 -5.62 -12.94
N ILE A 119 10.92 -4.48 -13.22
CA ILE A 119 12.13 -4.44 -14.07
C ILE A 119 13.29 -5.15 -13.36
N SER A 120 13.53 -4.84 -12.09
CA SER A 120 14.58 -5.45 -11.28
C SER A 120 14.38 -6.96 -11.11
N LEU A 121 13.13 -7.39 -10.86
CA LEU A 121 12.77 -8.81 -10.78
C LEU A 121 12.98 -9.53 -12.10
N ALA A 122 12.60 -8.91 -13.22
CA ALA A 122 12.80 -9.45 -14.56
C ALA A 122 14.29 -9.53 -14.93
N LEU A 123 15.11 -8.54 -14.53
CA LEU A 123 16.59 -8.60 -14.65
C LEU A 123 17.15 -9.81 -13.94
N GLY A 124 16.68 -10.08 -12.71
CA GLY A 124 17.09 -11.28 -11.96
C GLY A 124 16.73 -12.59 -12.69
N LEU A 125 15.50 -12.67 -13.24
CA LEU A 125 15.06 -13.84 -14.02
C LEU A 125 15.87 -14.01 -15.32
N ALA A 126 16.14 -12.91 -16.03
CA ALA A 126 16.96 -12.93 -17.25
C ALA A 126 18.38 -13.39 -16.94
N LYS A 127 18.98 -12.88 -15.86
CA LYS A 127 20.31 -13.32 -15.42
C LYS A 127 20.33 -14.80 -15.02
N ALA A 128 19.31 -15.27 -14.31
CA ALA A 128 19.21 -16.68 -13.93
C ALA A 128 19.06 -17.60 -15.15
N ARG A 129 18.27 -17.21 -16.17
CA ARG A 129 18.14 -17.91 -17.45
C ARG A 129 19.50 -18.01 -18.15
N ASP A 130 20.24 -16.88 -18.24
CA ASP A 130 21.54 -16.84 -18.92
C ASP A 130 22.59 -17.70 -18.22
N LEU A 131 22.62 -17.70 -16.89
CA LEU A 131 23.53 -18.56 -16.11
C LEU A 131 23.23 -20.05 -16.25
N LYS A 132 21.96 -20.40 -16.53
CA LYS A 132 21.58 -21.80 -16.81
C LYS A 132 21.69 -22.17 -18.29
N GLU A 133 22.11 -21.23 -19.15
CA GLU A 133 22.16 -21.42 -20.61
C GLU A 133 20.78 -21.81 -21.19
N GLU A 134 19.69 -21.38 -20.56
CA GLU A 134 18.32 -21.61 -21.01
C GLU A 134 17.91 -20.58 -22.06
N ASN A 135 16.90 -20.93 -22.87
CA ASN A 135 16.29 -20.04 -23.84
C ASN A 135 14.90 -19.62 -23.36
N GLY A 136 14.50 -18.42 -23.72
CA GLY A 136 13.19 -17.86 -23.44
C GLY A 136 13.26 -16.35 -23.27
N ASN A 137 12.12 -15.70 -23.45
CA ASN A 137 11.99 -14.26 -23.24
C ASN A 137 11.68 -13.95 -21.77
N VAL A 138 12.16 -12.81 -21.29
CA VAL A 138 11.73 -12.26 -20.01
C VAL A 138 11.11 -10.89 -20.27
N ILE A 139 9.89 -10.71 -19.81
CA ILE A 139 9.06 -9.54 -20.07
C ILE A 139 8.73 -8.87 -18.73
N ALA A 140 9.12 -7.62 -18.54
CA ALA A 140 8.63 -6.77 -17.47
C ALA A 140 7.49 -5.89 -18.01
N VAL A 141 6.34 -5.86 -17.34
CA VAL A 141 5.22 -4.98 -17.66
C VAL A 141 5.12 -3.93 -16.57
N ILE A 142 5.29 -2.68 -16.91
CA ILE A 142 5.27 -1.57 -15.94
C ILE A 142 4.38 -0.43 -16.43
N GLY A 143 3.56 0.13 -15.54
CA GLY A 143 2.78 1.33 -15.81
C GLY A 143 3.62 2.60 -15.76
N ASP A 144 3.19 3.63 -16.49
CA ASP A 144 3.81 4.95 -16.50
C ASP A 144 3.94 5.55 -15.09
N GLY A 145 2.92 5.40 -14.23
CA GLY A 145 2.99 5.85 -12.83
C GLY A 145 4.13 5.21 -12.05
N SER A 146 4.32 3.90 -12.20
CA SER A 146 5.38 3.15 -11.50
C SER A 146 6.79 3.46 -11.98
N LEU A 147 6.95 4.03 -13.18
CA LEU A 147 8.27 4.45 -13.69
C LEU A 147 8.93 5.58 -12.88
N SER A 148 8.16 6.34 -12.10
CA SER A 148 8.73 7.40 -11.24
C SER A 148 9.44 6.86 -10.00
N GLY A 149 9.25 5.61 -9.65
CA GLY A 149 9.94 4.98 -8.53
C GLY A 149 11.43 4.82 -8.76
N GLY A 150 12.26 5.06 -7.74
CA GLY A 150 13.71 4.97 -7.82
C GLY A 150 14.18 3.61 -8.33
N GLU A 151 13.65 2.52 -7.78
CA GLU A 151 14.00 1.15 -8.19
C GLU A 151 13.70 0.87 -9.67
N ALA A 152 12.62 1.43 -10.23
CA ALA A 152 12.33 1.28 -11.66
C ALA A 152 13.37 1.99 -12.53
N LEU A 153 13.81 3.19 -12.13
CA LEU A 153 14.87 3.94 -12.83
C LEU A 153 16.22 3.25 -12.72
N GLU A 154 16.58 2.73 -11.55
CA GLU A 154 17.77 1.90 -11.32
C GLU A 154 17.74 0.62 -12.18
N GLY A 155 16.58 -0.03 -12.25
CA GLY A 155 16.35 -1.20 -13.09
C GLY A 155 16.51 -0.89 -14.58
N LEU A 156 16.00 0.25 -15.07
CA LEU A 156 16.18 0.71 -16.45
C LEU A 156 17.65 0.98 -16.78
N ASP A 157 18.37 1.62 -15.86
CA ASP A 157 19.80 1.92 -16.02
C ASP A 157 20.62 0.61 -16.17
N TYR A 158 20.41 -0.34 -15.25
CA TYR A 158 21.11 -1.61 -15.28
C TYR A 158 20.67 -2.52 -16.44
N ALA A 159 19.45 -2.36 -16.97
CA ALA A 159 18.96 -3.14 -18.10
C ALA A 159 19.86 -3.00 -19.36
N ALA A 160 20.45 -1.83 -19.56
CA ALA A 160 21.41 -1.59 -20.64
C ALA A 160 22.71 -2.39 -20.46
N GLU A 161 23.15 -2.58 -19.21
CA GLU A 161 24.37 -3.34 -18.88
C GLU A 161 24.16 -4.85 -18.96
N LEU A 162 22.93 -5.36 -18.77
CA LEU A 162 22.63 -6.80 -18.78
C LEU A 162 23.09 -7.50 -20.08
N GLY A 163 22.94 -6.82 -21.24
CA GLY A 163 23.42 -7.28 -22.54
C GLY A 163 22.68 -8.49 -23.11
N GLY A 164 21.53 -8.88 -22.56
CA GLY A 164 20.75 -10.06 -22.91
C GLY A 164 19.30 -9.76 -23.28
N ASN A 165 18.51 -10.83 -23.46
CA ASN A 165 17.08 -10.73 -23.76
C ASN A 165 16.30 -10.24 -22.55
N LEU A 166 15.78 -9.02 -22.63
CA LEU A 166 14.81 -8.43 -21.71
C LEU A 166 13.89 -7.51 -22.48
N ILE A 167 12.58 -7.68 -22.35
CA ILE A 167 11.56 -6.86 -22.97
C ILE A 167 10.85 -6.08 -21.87
N ILE A 168 10.86 -4.76 -21.94
CA ILE A 168 10.22 -3.89 -20.96
C ILE A 168 9.00 -3.24 -21.63
N VAL A 169 7.80 -3.68 -21.28
CA VAL A 169 6.55 -3.14 -21.77
C VAL A 169 6.13 -1.99 -20.87
N VAL A 170 6.25 -0.78 -21.36
CA VAL A 170 5.80 0.44 -20.68
C VAL A 170 4.36 0.74 -21.10
N ASN A 171 3.43 0.52 -20.18
CA ASN A 171 2.01 0.82 -20.37
C ASN A 171 1.76 2.28 -19.99
N ASP A 172 1.68 3.16 -20.98
CA ASP A 172 1.48 4.59 -20.81
C ASP A 172 0.01 4.97 -21.13
N ASN A 173 -0.71 5.40 -20.12
CA ASN A 173 -2.09 5.91 -20.24
C ASN A 173 -2.26 7.30 -19.62
N ASP A 174 -1.14 7.98 -19.35
CA ASP A 174 -1.03 9.32 -18.79
C ASP A 174 -1.66 9.48 -17.40
N MET A 175 -1.69 8.40 -16.61
CA MET A 175 -2.29 8.38 -15.28
C MET A 175 -1.61 7.35 -14.37
N SER A 176 -1.34 7.79 -13.14
CA SER A 176 -1.11 6.91 -11.98
C SER A 176 -2.46 6.51 -11.34
N ILE A 177 -2.57 6.55 -10.01
CA ILE A 177 -3.88 6.59 -9.33
C ILE A 177 -4.53 7.93 -9.69
N ALA A 178 -3.89 9.04 -9.33
CA ALA A 178 -4.22 10.42 -9.74
C ALA A 178 -3.41 10.84 -10.97
N GLU A 179 -3.33 12.14 -11.24
CA GLU A 179 -2.51 12.71 -12.30
C GLU A 179 -1.01 12.46 -12.05
N ASN A 180 -0.26 12.29 -13.13
CA ASN A 180 1.19 12.10 -13.08
C ASN A 180 1.94 13.43 -12.84
N HIS A 181 3.00 13.41 -12.03
CA HIS A 181 3.82 14.56 -11.72
C HIS A 181 5.32 14.30 -11.99
N GLY A 182 6.00 15.27 -12.59
CA GLY A 182 7.46 15.22 -12.81
C GLY A 182 7.90 15.26 -14.26
N GLY A 183 9.18 15.51 -14.49
CA GLY A 183 9.78 15.66 -15.83
C GLY A 183 9.78 14.39 -16.69
N LEU A 184 9.68 13.22 -16.07
CA LEU A 184 9.54 11.95 -16.78
C LEU A 184 8.30 11.96 -17.69
N TYR A 185 7.18 12.47 -17.18
CA TYR A 185 5.89 12.48 -17.91
C TYR A 185 5.86 13.47 -19.07
N GLU A 186 6.60 14.58 -18.97
CA GLU A 186 6.82 15.47 -20.12
C GLU A 186 7.59 14.75 -21.23
N ASN A 187 8.53 13.86 -20.88
CA ASN A 187 9.23 13.04 -21.86
C ASN A 187 8.30 12.00 -22.50
N LEU A 188 7.51 11.27 -21.69
CA LEU A 188 6.52 10.31 -22.21
C LEU A 188 5.49 11.01 -23.11
N LYS A 189 5.01 12.18 -22.72
CA LYS A 189 4.12 13.00 -23.53
C LYS A 189 4.74 13.38 -24.89
N ALA A 190 5.98 13.85 -24.89
CA ALA A 190 6.69 14.18 -26.13
C ALA A 190 6.85 12.95 -27.02
N LEU A 191 7.06 11.76 -26.44
CA LEU A 191 7.11 10.50 -27.19
C LEU A 191 5.74 10.13 -27.78
N ARG A 192 4.64 10.31 -27.04
CA ARG A 192 3.28 10.09 -27.54
C ARG A 192 2.95 11.05 -28.70
N GLU A 193 3.21 12.34 -28.53
CA GLU A 193 2.91 13.38 -29.53
C GLU A 193 3.72 13.23 -30.83
N THR A 194 4.91 12.64 -30.75
CA THR A 194 5.79 12.44 -31.92
C THR A 194 5.79 11.01 -32.44
N ASN A 195 4.86 10.16 -32.01
CA ASN A 195 4.84 8.74 -32.36
C ASN A 195 6.19 8.04 -32.09
N GLY A 196 6.84 8.35 -30.96
CA GLY A 196 8.12 7.78 -30.54
C GLY A 196 9.37 8.42 -31.16
N GLU A 197 9.22 9.40 -32.04
CA GLU A 197 10.31 10.02 -32.82
C GLU A 197 10.96 11.23 -32.15
N SER A 198 10.58 11.56 -30.90
CA SER A 198 11.21 12.64 -30.16
C SER A 198 12.73 12.45 -30.07
N LYS A 199 13.48 13.53 -30.33
CA LYS A 199 14.94 13.53 -30.13
C LYS A 199 15.33 13.34 -28.67
N CYS A 200 14.50 13.81 -27.76
CA CYS A 200 14.62 13.55 -26.33
C CYS A 200 13.85 12.27 -26.01
N ASN A 201 14.55 11.17 -25.86
CA ASN A 201 13.98 9.86 -25.50
C ASN A 201 14.82 9.27 -24.37
N LEU A 202 14.25 9.25 -23.17
CA LEU A 202 14.90 8.77 -21.95
C LEU A 202 15.44 7.35 -22.12
N PHE A 203 14.66 6.45 -22.70
CA PHE A 203 15.02 5.04 -22.85
C PHE A 203 16.22 4.88 -23.79
N LYS A 204 16.22 5.57 -24.92
CA LYS A 204 17.38 5.59 -25.85
C LYS A 204 18.61 6.24 -25.23
N ALA A 205 18.42 7.29 -24.38
CA ALA A 205 19.50 7.94 -23.67
C ALA A 205 20.18 7.01 -22.64
N MET A 206 19.42 6.07 -22.07
CA MET A 206 19.93 5.01 -21.19
C MET A 206 20.57 3.83 -21.96
N GLY A 207 20.59 3.86 -23.31
CA GLY A 207 21.20 2.78 -24.13
C GLY A 207 20.27 1.63 -24.47
N LEU A 208 18.97 1.76 -24.22
CA LEU A 208 17.97 0.74 -24.51
C LEU A 208 17.46 0.87 -25.96
N ASP A 209 17.16 -0.25 -26.60
CA ASP A 209 16.36 -0.25 -27.82
C ASP A 209 14.92 0.16 -27.52
N TYR A 210 14.22 0.76 -28.47
CA TYR A 210 12.91 1.36 -28.19
C TYR A 210 11.97 1.23 -29.38
N ILE A 211 10.74 0.80 -29.10
CA ILE A 211 9.61 0.73 -30.05
C ILE A 211 8.42 1.44 -29.41
N TYR A 212 7.70 2.22 -30.22
CA TYR A 212 6.45 2.87 -29.79
C TYR A 212 5.24 2.27 -30.50
N VAL A 213 4.19 1.95 -29.75
CA VAL A 213 2.91 1.45 -30.27
C VAL A 213 1.82 2.47 -29.94
N LYS A 214 1.43 3.24 -30.95
CA LYS A 214 0.41 4.29 -30.81
C LYS A 214 -0.96 3.74 -30.43
N GLU A 215 -1.38 2.67 -31.10
CA GLU A 215 -2.68 2.03 -30.91
C GLU A 215 -2.54 0.86 -29.89
N GLY A 216 -2.19 1.18 -28.65
CA GLY A 216 -1.92 0.21 -27.59
C GLY A 216 -3.14 -0.59 -27.10
N ASN A 217 -4.32 -0.28 -27.64
CA ASN A 217 -5.53 -1.08 -27.47
C ASN A 217 -6.01 -1.71 -28.79
N LYS A 218 -5.09 -2.01 -29.71
CA LYS A 218 -5.37 -2.73 -30.94
C LYS A 218 -4.52 -3.98 -31.02
N VAL A 219 -5.15 -5.15 -30.94
CA VAL A 219 -4.48 -6.44 -30.82
C VAL A 219 -3.46 -6.68 -31.93
N ALA A 220 -3.80 -6.35 -33.20
CA ALA A 220 -2.93 -6.55 -34.35
C ALA A 220 -1.62 -5.77 -34.25
N ASP A 221 -1.69 -4.47 -33.89
CA ASP A 221 -0.52 -3.60 -33.77
C ASP A 221 0.42 -4.06 -32.65
N LEU A 222 -0.17 -4.54 -31.54
CA LEU A 222 0.58 -5.11 -30.41
C LEU A 222 1.25 -6.43 -30.77
N ILE A 223 0.55 -7.33 -31.49
CA ILE A 223 1.11 -8.60 -31.95
C ILE A 223 2.31 -8.33 -32.88
N GLU A 224 2.20 -7.36 -33.78
CA GLU A 224 3.29 -6.98 -34.67
C GLU A 224 4.50 -6.48 -33.88
N ALA A 225 4.29 -5.56 -32.92
CA ALA A 225 5.35 -5.02 -32.09
C ALA A 225 6.04 -6.12 -31.24
N PHE A 226 5.28 -7.00 -30.61
CA PHE A 226 5.84 -8.07 -29.80
C PHE A 226 6.59 -9.11 -30.63
N LYS A 227 6.15 -9.41 -31.87
CA LYS A 227 6.89 -10.26 -32.80
C LYS A 227 8.25 -9.67 -33.20
N GLN A 228 8.34 -8.33 -33.32
CA GLN A 228 9.61 -7.65 -33.65
C GLN A 228 10.64 -7.77 -32.53
N VAL A 229 10.21 -7.84 -31.27
CA VAL A 229 11.10 -7.89 -30.10
C VAL A 229 11.29 -9.30 -29.54
N LYS A 230 10.49 -10.29 -29.98
CA LYS A 230 10.65 -11.67 -29.57
C LYS A 230 12.06 -12.16 -29.87
N ASP A 231 12.69 -12.84 -28.93
CA ASP A 231 14.06 -13.34 -29.00
C ASP A 231 15.12 -12.25 -29.25
N THR A 232 14.86 -11.02 -28.81
CA THR A 232 15.84 -9.91 -28.85
C THR A 232 17.17 -10.32 -28.20
N LYS A 233 18.26 -9.67 -28.61
CA LYS A 233 19.61 -9.89 -28.04
C LYS A 233 20.06 -8.76 -27.12
N LYS A 234 19.21 -7.74 -26.95
CA LYS A 234 19.43 -6.59 -26.08
C LYS A 234 18.15 -6.24 -25.32
N ALA A 235 18.28 -5.51 -24.24
CA ALA A 235 17.13 -4.94 -23.57
C ALA A 235 16.42 -3.96 -24.49
N VAL A 236 15.09 -4.09 -24.59
CA VAL A 236 14.24 -3.27 -25.44
C VAL A 236 13.01 -2.80 -24.70
N VAL A 237 12.66 -1.53 -24.87
CA VAL A 237 11.42 -0.94 -24.38
C VAL A 237 10.37 -0.97 -25.47
N VAL A 238 9.22 -1.55 -25.18
CA VAL A 238 8.00 -1.48 -25.99
C VAL A 238 7.05 -0.54 -25.27
N HIS A 239 6.99 0.71 -25.71
CA HIS A 239 6.15 1.76 -25.14
C HIS A 239 4.77 1.72 -25.81
N ILE A 240 3.76 1.26 -25.10
CA ILE A 240 2.39 1.14 -25.60
C ILE A 240 1.53 2.27 -25.02
N ASN A 241 0.80 2.98 -25.89
CA ASN A 241 -0.14 4.01 -25.48
C ASN A 241 -1.54 3.39 -25.35
N THR A 242 -2.05 3.28 -24.13
CA THR A 242 -3.34 2.64 -23.83
C THR A 242 -4.34 3.61 -23.22
N GLN A 243 -5.62 3.20 -23.17
CA GLN A 243 -6.69 3.94 -22.53
C GLN A 243 -7.10 3.25 -21.22
N LYS A 244 -6.84 3.89 -20.08
CA LYS A 244 -7.29 3.44 -18.77
C LYS A 244 -8.82 3.40 -18.73
N GLY A 245 -9.38 2.28 -18.25
CA GLY A 245 -10.84 2.13 -18.15
C GLY A 245 -11.58 1.86 -19.47
N LYS A 246 -10.84 1.54 -20.56
CA LYS A 246 -11.40 1.33 -21.91
C LYS A 246 -12.61 0.41 -21.93
N GLY A 247 -13.69 0.83 -22.59
CA GLY A 247 -14.93 0.09 -22.75
C GLY A 247 -15.99 0.35 -21.69
N TYR A 248 -15.67 1.17 -20.66
CA TYR A 248 -16.66 1.65 -19.70
C TYR A 248 -16.56 3.18 -19.58
N LYS A 249 -17.56 3.88 -20.12
CA LYS A 249 -17.52 5.33 -20.32
C LYS A 249 -17.18 6.11 -19.04
N LEU A 250 -17.76 5.76 -17.89
CA LEU A 250 -17.49 6.46 -16.64
C LEU A 250 -16.02 6.32 -16.21
N ALA A 251 -15.43 5.14 -16.42
CA ALA A 251 -14.01 4.92 -16.10
C ALA A 251 -13.06 5.62 -17.07
N GLU A 252 -13.46 5.81 -18.32
CA GLU A 252 -12.68 6.59 -19.30
C GLU A 252 -12.68 8.09 -18.99
N GLU A 253 -13.81 8.62 -18.48
CA GLU A 253 -14.02 10.03 -18.13
C GLU A 253 -13.47 10.39 -16.73
N HIS A 254 -13.51 9.46 -15.76
CA HIS A 254 -13.13 9.67 -14.37
C HIS A 254 -12.03 8.70 -13.90
N LYS A 255 -10.87 8.75 -14.55
CA LYS A 255 -9.78 7.78 -14.42
C LYS A 255 -9.24 7.59 -12.98
N GLU A 256 -9.24 8.64 -12.15
CA GLU A 256 -8.81 8.57 -10.75
C GLU A 256 -9.78 7.73 -9.91
N GLU A 257 -11.06 8.04 -9.99
CA GLU A 257 -12.12 7.36 -9.24
C GLU A 257 -12.22 5.87 -9.59
N TRP A 258 -11.98 5.55 -10.87
CA TRP A 258 -12.06 4.18 -11.40
C TRP A 258 -10.71 3.44 -11.40
N HIS A 259 -9.74 3.87 -10.64
CA HIS A 259 -8.52 3.06 -10.44
C HIS A 259 -8.84 1.78 -9.69
N TYR A 260 -9.59 1.90 -8.59
CA TYR A 260 -10.14 0.82 -7.77
C TYR A 260 -11.61 1.13 -7.49
N CYS A 261 -12.48 0.14 -7.53
CA CYS A 261 -13.89 0.31 -7.20
C CYS A 261 -14.35 -0.66 -6.10
N ALA A 262 -15.23 -0.18 -5.22
CA ALA A 262 -16.12 -1.03 -4.44
C ALA A 262 -17.24 -1.60 -5.35
N PRO A 263 -18.06 -2.55 -4.90
CA PRO A 263 -19.27 -2.95 -5.62
C PRO A 263 -20.14 -1.75 -6.00
N PHE A 264 -20.62 -1.72 -7.26
CA PHE A 264 -21.31 -0.55 -7.80
C PHE A 264 -22.44 -0.91 -8.77
N ASP A 265 -23.37 0.01 -8.98
CA ASP A 265 -24.42 -0.09 -10.00
C ASP A 265 -23.84 0.25 -11.38
N VAL A 266 -23.96 -0.67 -12.34
CA VAL A 266 -23.34 -0.56 -13.67
C VAL A 266 -23.89 0.62 -14.51
N GLU A 267 -25.16 1.01 -14.31
CA GLU A 267 -25.77 2.08 -15.10
C GLU A 267 -25.37 3.46 -14.60
N THR A 268 -25.29 3.61 -13.29
CA THR A 268 -25.02 4.91 -12.63
C THR A 268 -23.57 5.10 -12.20
N GLY A 269 -22.82 4.02 -12.00
CA GLY A 269 -21.48 4.04 -11.42
C GLY A 269 -21.44 4.26 -9.90
N ASN A 270 -22.59 4.40 -9.25
CA ASN A 270 -22.64 4.66 -7.82
C ASN A 270 -22.29 3.40 -7.00
N PRO A 271 -21.50 3.52 -5.92
CA PRO A 271 -21.27 2.44 -4.99
C PRO A 271 -22.59 1.87 -4.44
N LEU A 272 -22.67 0.56 -4.26
CA LEU A 272 -23.86 -0.11 -3.67
C LEU A 272 -23.95 0.17 -2.17
N ASP A 273 -22.80 0.28 -1.50
CA ASP A 273 -22.69 0.64 -0.10
C ASP A 273 -22.01 2.01 0.01
N SER A 274 -22.60 2.93 0.76
CA SER A 274 -22.03 4.23 1.07
C SER A 274 -21.68 4.31 2.55
N PHE A 275 -20.48 4.78 2.85
CA PHE A 275 -20.10 5.12 4.22
C PHE A 275 -20.39 6.62 4.45
N ASP A 276 -21.37 6.90 5.28
CA ASP A 276 -21.79 8.29 5.59
C ASP A 276 -21.05 8.88 6.81
N GLY A 277 -20.06 8.19 7.36
CA GLY A 277 -19.27 8.59 8.53
C GLY A 277 -18.08 9.50 8.21
N GLU A 278 -17.51 10.10 9.25
CA GLU A 278 -16.19 10.73 9.15
C GLU A 278 -15.09 9.65 9.15
N ASP A 279 -14.12 9.78 8.28
CA ASP A 279 -12.94 8.95 8.25
C ASP A 279 -11.65 9.75 8.55
N PHE A 280 -10.56 9.04 8.84
CA PHE A 280 -9.27 9.67 9.13
C PHE A 280 -8.75 10.51 7.95
N SER A 281 -9.02 10.11 6.72
CA SER A 281 -8.58 10.82 5.52
C SER A 281 -9.26 12.18 5.39
N SER A 282 -10.60 12.20 5.47
CA SER A 282 -11.39 13.42 5.35
C SER A 282 -11.11 14.42 6.47
N VAL A 283 -10.96 13.91 7.70
CA VAL A 283 -10.63 14.72 8.89
C VAL A 283 -9.23 15.31 8.78
N THR A 284 -8.25 14.53 8.29
CA THR A 284 -6.88 14.99 8.06
C THR A 284 -6.84 16.16 7.06
N ALA A 285 -7.49 16.00 5.90
CA ALA A 285 -7.52 17.07 4.90
C ALA A 285 -8.20 18.35 5.42
N GLN A 286 -9.34 18.22 6.11
CA GLN A 286 -10.04 19.37 6.70
C GLN A 286 -9.15 20.11 7.70
N TYR A 287 -8.49 19.37 8.58
CA TYR A 287 -7.58 19.94 9.57
C TYR A 287 -6.40 20.64 8.91
N LEU A 288 -5.72 19.98 7.96
CA LEU A 288 -4.55 20.54 7.27
C LEU A 288 -4.91 21.78 6.45
N LEU A 289 -6.03 21.78 5.72
CA LEU A 289 -6.49 22.96 4.99
C LEU A 289 -6.75 24.15 5.91
N LYS A 290 -7.33 23.92 7.10
CA LYS A 290 -7.47 24.97 8.11
C LYS A 290 -6.10 25.47 8.58
N LYS A 291 -5.19 24.58 8.95
CA LYS A 291 -3.84 24.90 9.44
C LYS A 291 -3.01 25.65 8.38
N MET A 292 -3.12 25.30 7.10
CA MET A 292 -2.46 25.94 5.97
C MET A 292 -2.93 27.39 5.75
N LYS A 293 -4.19 27.70 6.06
CA LYS A 293 -4.71 29.08 6.01
C LYS A 293 -4.09 29.95 7.10
N GLU A 294 -3.83 29.37 8.26
CA GLU A 294 -3.25 30.05 9.43
C GLU A 294 -1.73 30.15 9.35
N ASP A 295 -1.06 29.11 8.84
CA ASP A 295 0.40 29.05 8.73
C ASP A 295 0.85 28.61 7.32
N LYS A 296 1.52 29.51 6.60
CA LYS A 296 2.06 29.27 5.24
C LYS A 296 3.24 28.31 5.18
N LYS A 297 3.78 27.91 6.31
CA LYS A 297 4.88 26.94 6.40
C LYS A 297 4.38 25.50 6.37
N VAL A 298 3.10 25.26 6.64
CA VAL A 298 2.50 23.92 6.63
C VAL A 298 2.36 23.44 5.20
N VAL A 299 2.88 22.23 4.93
CA VAL A 299 2.87 21.59 3.61
C VAL A 299 2.46 20.14 3.76
N ALA A 300 1.44 19.74 3.00
CA ALA A 300 1.07 18.32 2.87
C ALA A 300 1.85 17.69 1.70
N ILE A 301 2.41 16.51 1.93
CA ILE A 301 3.16 15.75 0.94
C ILE A 301 2.51 14.38 0.77
N THR A 302 2.41 13.91 -0.46
CA THR A 302 2.00 12.54 -0.79
C THR A 302 2.90 11.94 -1.88
N SER A 303 2.87 10.62 -2.00
CA SER A 303 3.54 9.87 -3.06
C SER A 303 2.49 9.12 -3.91
N ALA A 304 1.85 9.85 -4.84
CA ALA A 304 0.83 9.39 -5.77
C ALA A 304 -0.47 8.83 -5.12
N THR A 305 -0.66 9.06 -3.82
CA THR A 305 -1.84 8.62 -3.06
C THR A 305 -2.55 9.77 -2.34
N PRO A 306 -2.97 10.84 -3.05
CA PRO A 306 -3.51 12.05 -2.40
C PRO A 306 -4.77 11.77 -1.57
N THR A 307 -5.58 10.80 -1.98
CA THR A 307 -6.83 10.45 -1.32
C THR A 307 -6.64 9.77 0.04
N VAL A 308 -5.47 9.17 0.30
CA VAL A 308 -5.15 8.60 1.62
C VAL A 308 -5.18 9.65 2.72
N MET A 309 -4.80 10.89 2.38
CA MET A 309 -4.90 12.07 3.25
C MET A 309 -6.20 12.85 3.06
N GLY A 310 -7.12 12.36 2.23
CA GLY A 310 -8.38 13.03 1.89
C GLY A 310 -8.24 14.23 0.94
N PHE A 311 -7.10 14.40 0.26
CA PHE A 311 -6.88 15.45 -0.73
C PHE A 311 -7.42 15.03 -2.10
N ILE A 312 -8.74 15.03 -2.24
CA ILE A 312 -9.42 14.96 -3.54
C ILE A 312 -9.11 16.20 -4.37
N GLU A 313 -9.41 16.19 -5.67
CA GLU A 313 -9.02 17.23 -6.64
C GLU A 313 -9.32 18.67 -6.15
N ASP A 314 -10.53 18.95 -5.65
CA ASP A 314 -10.90 20.28 -5.17
C ASP A 314 -10.07 20.72 -3.94
N LYS A 315 -9.78 19.82 -3.03
CA LYS A 315 -8.95 20.11 -1.85
C LYS A 315 -7.47 20.32 -2.25
N ARG A 316 -6.97 19.61 -3.27
CA ARG A 316 -5.63 19.87 -3.84
C ARG A 316 -5.56 21.29 -4.44
N LYS A 317 -6.60 21.71 -5.19
CA LYS A 317 -6.72 23.07 -5.72
C LYS A 317 -6.78 24.12 -4.61
N GLU A 318 -7.53 23.86 -3.52
CA GLU A 318 -7.62 24.75 -2.37
C GLU A 318 -6.27 24.91 -1.65
N ALA A 319 -5.55 23.83 -1.45
CA ALA A 319 -4.22 23.84 -0.81
C ALA A 319 -3.16 24.53 -1.68
N GLY A 320 -3.26 24.43 -3.00
CA GLY A 320 -2.36 25.07 -3.94
C GLY A 320 -0.89 24.70 -3.70
N LYS A 321 -0.02 25.69 -3.49
CA LYS A 321 1.43 25.47 -3.27
C LYS A 321 1.78 24.74 -1.96
N GLN A 322 0.84 24.60 -1.05
CA GLN A 322 1.01 23.89 0.21
C GLN A 322 0.65 22.40 0.11
N PHE A 323 0.33 21.92 -1.09
CA PHE A 323 0.19 20.51 -1.39
C PHE A 323 1.23 20.09 -2.43
N ILE A 324 1.91 18.97 -2.17
CA ILE A 324 2.95 18.40 -3.04
C ILE A 324 2.63 16.93 -3.26
N ASP A 325 2.54 16.52 -4.52
CA ASP A 325 2.58 15.14 -4.94
C ASP A 325 3.88 14.89 -5.72
N VAL A 326 4.70 13.98 -5.24
CA VAL A 326 6.01 13.66 -5.85
C VAL A 326 5.93 12.51 -6.87
N GLY A 327 4.72 11.99 -7.14
CA GLY A 327 4.56 10.74 -7.87
C GLY A 327 4.83 9.53 -6.98
N ILE A 328 4.95 8.34 -7.57
CA ILE A 328 5.32 7.13 -6.81
C ILE A 328 6.82 7.19 -6.49
N ALA A 329 7.16 7.89 -5.42
CA ALA A 329 8.54 8.17 -5.01
C ALA A 329 8.60 8.45 -3.49
N GLU A 330 8.31 7.43 -2.68
CA GLU A 330 8.20 7.53 -1.22
C GLU A 330 9.49 8.03 -0.58
N GLU A 331 10.63 7.54 -1.05
CA GLU A 331 11.96 7.95 -0.58
C GLU A 331 12.19 9.45 -0.82
N THR A 332 11.81 9.94 -2.00
CA THR A 332 11.87 11.38 -2.33
C THR A 332 10.94 12.20 -1.45
N ALA A 333 9.71 11.71 -1.21
CA ALA A 333 8.75 12.39 -0.33
C ALA A 333 9.33 12.58 1.08
N MET A 334 9.96 11.54 1.63
CA MET A 334 10.55 11.55 2.96
C MET A 334 11.78 12.47 3.03
N ALA A 335 12.70 12.34 2.09
CA ALA A 335 13.87 13.22 2.02
C ALA A 335 13.48 14.69 1.80
N MET A 336 12.45 14.96 0.98
CA MET A 336 11.90 16.30 0.79
C MET A 336 11.27 16.85 2.08
N ALA A 337 10.54 16.01 2.85
CA ALA A 337 10.01 16.40 4.15
C ALA A 337 11.14 16.83 5.09
N ALA A 338 12.24 16.06 5.15
CA ALA A 338 13.42 16.42 5.92
C ALA A 338 14.02 17.78 5.48
N GLY A 339 14.17 17.98 4.16
CA GLY A 339 14.68 19.25 3.61
C GLY A 339 13.77 20.45 3.92
N ILE A 340 12.44 20.28 3.84
CA ILE A 340 11.47 21.33 4.19
C ILE A 340 11.56 21.65 5.68
N ALA A 341 11.63 20.64 6.56
CA ALA A 341 11.77 20.84 8.01
C ALA A 341 13.08 21.57 8.34
N ALA A 342 14.21 21.13 7.80
CA ALA A 342 15.51 21.80 7.95
C ALA A 342 15.49 23.26 7.44
N GLY A 343 14.70 23.55 6.42
CA GLY A 343 14.44 24.90 5.90
C GLY A 343 13.46 25.74 6.72
N GLY A 344 12.95 25.23 7.84
CA GLY A 344 12.00 25.92 8.74
C GLY A 344 10.55 25.85 8.27
N GLY A 345 10.21 24.94 7.34
CA GLY A 345 8.85 24.56 6.98
C GLY A 345 8.27 23.52 7.95
N LYS A 346 6.99 23.20 7.78
CA LYS A 346 6.23 22.24 8.61
C LYS A 346 5.60 21.17 7.72
N PRO A 347 6.38 20.18 7.27
CA PRO A 347 5.88 19.15 6.37
C PRO A 347 5.06 18.11 7.10
N VAL A 348 3.98 17.67 6.45
CA VAL A 348 3.16 16.52 6.85
C VAL A 348 3.11 15.54 5.68
N TYR A 349 3.76 14.41 5.81
CA TYR A 349 3.76 13.34 4.82
C TYR A 349 2.73 12.27 5.20
N GLY A 350 1.72 12.08 4.34
CA GLY A 350 0.72 11.04 4.50
C GLY A 350 0.97 9.88 3.55
N VAL A 351 0.99 8.67 4.10
CA VAL A 351 1.35 7.46 3.37
C VAL A 351 0.62 6.24 3.94
N TYR A 352 0.34 5.23 3.12
CA TYR A 352 -0.12 3.94 3.63
C TYR A 352 0.95 3.27 4.50
N SER A 353 0.53 2.63 5.59
CA SER A 353 1.43 1.92 6.51
C SER A 353 2.32 0.89 5.80
N THR A 354 1.79 0.22 4.77
CA THR A 354 2.59 -0.72 3.96
C THR A 354 3.66 -0.02 3.13
N PHE A 355 3.39 1.19 2.57
CA PHE A 355 4.33 1.88 1.68
C PHE A 355 5.41 2.66 2.44
N VAL A 356 5.17 3.00 3.72
CA VAL A 356 6.21 3.64 4.55
C VAL A 356 7.46 2.75 4.71
N GLN A 357 7.35 1.44 4.46
CA GLN A 357 8.47 0.50 4.49
C GLN A 357 9.63 0.92 3.58
N ARG A 358 9.34 1.56 2.43
CA ARG A 358 10.37 2.05 1.50
C ARG A 358 11.19 3.21 2.04
N THR A 359 10.71 3.86 3.08
CA THR A 359 11.32 5.09 3.61
C THR A 359 12.11 4.87 4.90
N TYR A 360 12.33 3.61 5.30
CA TYR A 360 13.04 3.29 6.54
C TYR A 360 14.41 3.96 6.63
N ASP A 361 15.18 3.93 5.54
CA ASP A 361 16.50 4.58 5.47
C ASP A 361 16.38 6.11 5.61
N GLN A 362 15.48 6.74 4.84
CA GLN A 362 15.28 8.19 4.86
C GLN A 362 14.72 8.68 6.21
N ILE A 363 13.84 7.91 6.87
CA ILE A 363 13.42 8.24 8.25
C ILE A 363 14.61 8.22 9.18
N THR A 364 15.47 7.20 9.06
CA THR A 364 16.65 7.07 9.92
C THR A 364 17.68 8.15 9.63
N GLN A 365 18.11 8.27 8.36
CA GLN A 365 19.23 9.12 7.94
C GLN A 365 18.84 10.59 7.85
N ASP A 366 17.75 10.91 7.14
CA ASP A 366 17.44 12.29 6.78
C ASP A 366 16.62 13.01 7.87
N LEU A 367 15.79 12.26 8.60
CA LEU A 367 14.97 12.84 9.68
C LEU A 367 15.62 12.68 11.06
N CYS A 368 15.94 11.44 11.46
CA CYS A 368 16.18 11.14 12.88
C CYS A 368 17.61 11.45 13.35
N ILE A 369 18.62 11.36 12.49
CA ILE A 369 20.01 11.72 12.85
C ILE A 369 20.09 13.19 13.25
N ASP A 370 19.49 14.07 12.44
CA ASP A 370 19.54 15.52 12.66
C ASP A 370 18.29 16.08 13.38
N SER A 371 17.37 15.20 13.78
CA SER A 371 16.10 15.56 14.44
C SER A 371 15.27 16.58 13.64
N ASN A 372 15.23 16.42 12.32
CA ASN A 372 14.42 17.26 11.44
C ASN A 372 12.93 17.04 11.74
N ALA A 373 12.25 18.07 12.24
CA ALA A 373 10.87 17.98 12.72
C ALA A 373 9.88 17.89 11.55
N ALA A 374 9.64 16.69 11.06
CA ALA A 374 8.58 16.38 10.10
C ALA A 374 7.51 15.50 10.73
N THR A 375 6.27 15.65 10.29
CA THR A 375 5.15 14.78 10.68
C THR A 375 4.93 13.73 9.61
N ILE A 376 4.88 12.46 10.01
CA ILE A 376 4.52 11.32 9.17
C ILE A 376 3.18 10.80 9.66
N VAL A 377 2.19 10.65 8.79
CA VAL A 377 0.92 10.01 9.12
C VAL A 377 0.81 8.72 8.35
N THR A 378 0.86 7.58 9.08
CA THR A 378 0.72 6.26 8.47
C THR A 378 -0.73 5.80 8.56
N PHE A 379 -1.37 5.64 7.40
CA PHE A 379 -2.78 5.23 7.30
C PHE A 379 -2.90 3.72 7.11
N TRP A 380 -3.99 3.15 7.59
CA TRP A 380 -4.35 1.74 7.45
C TRP A 380 -3.39 0.76 8.13
N GLY A 381 -2.70 1.23 9.17
CA GLY A 381 -1.77 0.44 9.97
C GLY A 381 -2.47 -0.31 11.10
N SER A 382 -3.14 -1.44 10.82
CA SER A 382 -4.00 -2.12 11.78
C SER A 382 -4.43 -3.49 11.26
N VAL A 383 -4.92 -4.36 12.15
CA VAL A 383 -5.67 -5.57 11.76
C VAL A 383 -6.98 -5.22 11.02
N TYR A 384 -7.49 -4.01 11.22
CA TYR A 384 -8.65 -3.45 10.52
C TYR A 384 -8.26 -2.71 9.23
N GLY A 385 -7.00 -2.83 8.81
CA GLY A 385 -6.45 -2.22 7.61
C GLY A 385 -6.64 -3.08 6.36
N MET A 386 -5.69 -2.96 5.43
CA MET A 386 -5.63 -3.82 4.26
C MET A 386 -5.23 -5.24 4.67
N ASN A 387 -5.91 -6.25 4.14
CA ASN A 387 -5.73 -7.65 4.52
C ASN A 387 -5.10 -8.54 3.44
N ASP A 388 -4.71 -7.97 2.30
CA ASP A 388 -3.92 -8.67 1.28
C ASP A 388 -2.45 -8.77 1.71
N VAL A 389 -1.80 -9.90 1.46
CA VAL A 389 -0.42 -10.17 1.89
C VAL A 389 0.59 -9.13 1.42
N THR A 390 0.34 -8.50 0.28
CA THR A 390 1.22 -7.47 -0.29
C THR A 390 1.00 -6.08 0.31
N HIS A 391 -0.09 -5.87 1.07
CA HIS A 391 -0.48 -4.56 1.60
C HIS A 391 -0.69 -4.54 3.12
N LEU A 392 -0.21 -5.55 3.85
CA LEU A 392 -0.38 -5.64 5.31
C LEU A 392 0.22 -4.43 6.04
N GLY A 393 -0.57 -3.76 6.88
CA GLY A 393 -0.15 -2.66 7.74
C GLY A 393 0.22 -3.08 9.16
N LEU A 394 0.82 -4.27 9.35
CA LEU A 394 1.11 -4.86 10.67
C LEU A 394 2.58 -4.77 11.07
N GLN A 395 3.46 -4.35 10.15
CA GLN A 395 4.91 -4.31 10.35
C GLN A 395 5.41 -2.96 10.87
N ASP A 396 4.59 -1.94 10.86
CA ASP A 396 4.96 -0.56 11.18
C ASP A 396 5.46 -0.40 12.62
N ILE A 397 4.81 -1.03 13.61
CA ILE A 397 5.23 -0.97 15.01
C ILE A 397 6.66 -1.52 15.19
N PRO A 398 6.97 -2.80 14.84
CA PRO A 398 8.32 -3.32 15.01
C PRO A 398 9.36 -2.61 14.13
N MET A 399 8.99 -2.18 12.92
CA MET A 399 9.89 -1.52 11.98
C MET A 399 10.28 -0.11 12.46
N MET A 400 9.31 0.73 12.81
CA MET A 400 9.57 2.13 13.12
C MET A 400 9.97 2.36 14.58
N SER A 401 9.49 1.51 15.49
CA SER A 401 9.77 1.67 16.92
C SER A 401 11.23 1.42 17.32
N ASN A 402 12.06 0.88 16.43
CA ASN A 402 13.50 0.69 16.66
C ASN A 402 14.36 1.83 16.09
N ILE A 403 13.77 2.83 15.43
CA ILE A 403 14.49 3.98 14.90
C ILE A 403 14.76 4.98 16.05
N PRO A 404 16.03 5.29 16.37
CA PRO A 404 16.34 6.28 17.39
C PRO A 404 15.79 7.68 17.04
N ASN A 405 15.42 8.44 18.06
CA ASN A 405 14.88 9.81 17.96
C ASN A 405 13.52 9.96 17.27
N LEU A 406 12.94 8.89 16.72
CA LEU A 406 11.58 8.94 16.20
C LEU A 406 10.57 8.91 17.34
N VAL A 407 9.67 9.88 17.40
CA VAL A 407 8.47 9.82 18.25
C VAL A 407 7.35 9.16 17.45
N TYR A 408 6.86 8.02 17.90
CA TYR A 408 5.80 7.29 17.21
C TYR A 408 4.58 7.16 18.13
N LEU A 409 3.44 7.70 17.67
CA LEU A 409 2.21 7.86 18.43
C LEU A 409 1.09 7.00 17.86
N ALA A 410 0.18 6.54 18.73
CA ALA A 410 -1.04 5.83 18.37
C ALA A 410 -2.24 6.41 19.12
N PRO A 411 -3.10 7.20 18.45
CA PRO A 411 -4.32 7.74 19.04
C PRO A 411 -5.39 6.64 19.19
N THR A 412 -6.28 6.81 20.15
CA THR A 412 -7.44 5.94 20.38
C THR A 412 -8.74 6.56 19.86
N THR A 413 -8.76 7.91 19.73
CA THR A 413 -9.93 8.68 19.28
C THR A 413 -9.54 9.76 18.27
N LYS A 414 -10.54 10.30 17.57
CA LYS A 414 -10.41 11.47 16.68
C LYS A 414 -9.74 12.65 17.39
N GLU A 415 -10.20 12.93 18.62
CA GLU A 415 -9.73 14.07 19.41
C GLU A 415 -8.24 13.92 19.78
N GLU A 416 -7.82 12.72 20.16
CA GLU A 416 -6.41 12.42 20.40
C GLU A 416 -5.59 12.57 19.13
N TYR A 417 -6.06 12.02 18.00
CA TYR A 417 -5.41 12.17 16.71
C TYR A 417 -5.17 13.64 16.34
N LEU A 418 -6.21 14.46 16.40
CA LEU A 418 -6.10 15.87 16.07
C LEU A 418 -5.17 16.64 17.02
N ALA A 419 -5.16 16.30 18.31
CA ALA A 419 -4.25 16.90 19.27
C ALA A 419 -2.78 16.48 19.02
N MET A 420 -2.54 15.21 18.67
CA MET A 420 -1.21 14.70 18.28
C MET A 420 -0.73 15.37 16.99
N LEU A 421 -1.60 15.49 15.99
CA LEU A 421 -1.30 16.13 14.72
C LEU A 421 -0.97 17.62 14.91
N ASP A 422 -1.77 18.34 15.72
CA ASP A 422 -1.53 19.74 16.03
C ASP A 422 -0.19 19.95 16.71
N TRP A 423 0.09 19.16 17.75
CA TRP A 423 1.37 19.22 18.47
C TRP A 423 2.53 18.88 17.53
N SER A 424 2.42 17.83 16.72
CA SER A 424 3.51 17.39 15.84
C SER A 424 3.89 18.43 14.79
N ILE A 425 2.90 19.20 14.29
CA ILE A 425 3.12 20.29 13.31
C ILE A 425 3.73 21.54 13.98
N ASP A 426 3.39 21.81 15.24
CA ASP A 426 3.80 23.06 15.90
C ASP A 426 5.12 22.96 16.66
N GLN A 427 5.62 21.76 16.97
CA GLN A 427 6.93 21.55 17.59
C GLN A 427 8.05 21.52 16.53
N ASP A 428 9.29 21.73 16.93
CA ASP A 428 10.49 21.82 16.08
C ASP A 428 11.67 20.95 16.56
N GLN A 429 11.39 19.96 17.44
CA GLN A 429 12.46 19.21 18.14
C GLN A 429 12.57 17.76 17.65
N TYR A 430 11.48 17.15 17.17
CA TYR A 430 11.42 15.72 16.90
C TYR A 430 10.75 15.40 15.55
N PRO A 431 11.26 14.43 14.80
CA PRO A 431 10.44 13.74 13.81
C PRO A 431 9.34 12.93 14.50
N VAL A 432 8.10 13.09 14.05
CA VAL A 432 6.92 12.46 14.66
C VAL A 432 6.19 11.62 13.63
N ALA A 433 5.92 10.36 13.97
CA ALA A 433 5.00 9.51 13.22
C ALA A 433 3.71 9.30 14.01
N ILE A 434 2.57 9.21 13.32
CA ILE A 434 1.26 8.94 13.91
C ILE A 434 0.65 7.74 13.17
N LYS A 435 0.36 6.66 13.91
CA LYS A 435 -0.27 5.44 13.39
C LYS A 435 -1.79 5.60 13.37
N LEU A 436 -2.38 5.47 12.19
CA LEU A 436 -3.83 5.45 12.03
C LEU A 436 -4.30 4.08 11.55
N PRO A 437 -5.37 3.54 12.16
CA PRO A 437 -5.97 2.28 11.72
C PRO A 437 -6.77 2.43 10.42
N GLY A 438 -7.21 1.31 9.86
CA GLY A 438 -8.35 1.27 8.97
C GLY A 438 -9.68 1.22 9.76
N GLY A 439 -10.79 1.31 9.06
CA GLY A 439 -12.12 1.19 9.65
C GLY A 439 -12.68 2.48 10.24
N GLU A 440 -13.67 2.33 11.11
CA GLU A 440 -14.45 3.44 11.68
C GLU A 440 -13.62 4.25 12.68
N MET A 441 -13.73 5.57 12.61
CA MET A 441 -13.09 6.50 13.52
C MET A 441 -13.96 6.74 14.75
N ILE A 442 -13.41 6.43 15.93
CA ILE A 442 -14.08 6.65 17.21
C ILE A 442 -13.91 8.11 17.62
N SER A 443 -15.02 8.77 18.01
CA SER A 443 -15.02 10.10 18.60
C SER A 443 -15.77 10.08 19.92
N ASP A 444 -15.19 10.62 20.99
CA ASP A 444 -15.83 10.73 22.32
C ASP A 444 -16.13 12.17 22.72
N GLY A 445 -15.78 13.14 21.88
CA GLY A 445 -16.00 14.57 22.06
C GLY A 445 -15.22 15.21 23.21
N LYS A 446 -14.26 14.47 23.81
CA LYS A 446 -13.49 14.99 24.94
C LYS A 446 -12.38 15.93 24.47
N LYS A 447 -12.22 17.01 25.20
CA LYS A 447 -11.07 17.89 24.99
C LYS A 447 -9.80 17.24 25.52
N ILE A 448 -8.81 17.05 24.64
CA ILE A 448 -7.50 16.53 25.03
C ILE A 448 -6.70 17.68 25.70
N THR A 449 -6.20 17.39 26.89
CA THR A 449 -5.36 18.31 27.69
C THR A 449 -3.95 17.80 27.89
N LYS A 450 -3.63 16.64 27.30
CA LYS A 450 -2.31 16.01 27.41
C LYS A 450 -1.25 16.85 26.71
N ASP A 451 -0.12 17.03 27.40
CA ASP A 451 1.07 17.64 26.85
C ASP A 451 1.97 16.56 26.22
N PHE A 452 1.96 16.46 24.89
CA PHE A 452 2.74 15.49 24.14
C PHE A 452 4.24 15.82 24.09
N SER A 453 4.67 17.00 24.55
CA SER A 453 6.11 17.33 24.72
C SER A 453 6.76 16.54 25.84
N GLN A 454 5.97 16.02 26.78
CA GLN A 454 6.43 15.10 27.82
C GLN A 454 6.49 13.67 27.25
N LEU A 455 7.55 13.39 26.49
CA LEU A 455 7.70 12.15 25.75
C LEU A 455 7.59 10.92 26.65
N ASN A 456 6.96 9.88 26.11
CA ASN A 456 6.76 8.56 26.71
C ASN A 456 5.97 8.56 28.03
N LYS A 457 5.21 9.64 28.33
CA LYS A 457 4.32 9.68 29.50
C LYS A 457 2.98 9.05 29.17
N TYR A 458 2.68 7.98 29.90
CA TYR A 458 1.41 7.26 29.79
C TYR A 458 0.31 7.93 30.63
N GLU A 459 -0.92 7.61 30.37
CA GLU A 459 -2.06 8.08 31.16
C GLU A 459 -2.76 6.91 31.82
N VAL A 460 -2.93 6.98 33.16
CA VAL A 460 -3.78 6.07 33.92
C VAL A 460 -5.20 6.59 33.81
N THR A 461 -6.01 5.99 32.95
CA THR A 461 -7.40 6.40 32.70
C THR A 461 -8.36 5.82 33.74
N GLU A 462 -8.05 4.64 34.27
CA GLU A 462 -8.72 4.03 35.42
C GLU A 462 -7.71 3.49 36.41
N LYS A 463 -7.89 3.82 37.67
CA LYS A 463 -7.01 3.31 38.75
C LYS A 463 -7.63 2.11 39.42
N GLY A 464 -6.87 1.05 39.55
CA GLY A 464 -7.17 -0.20 40.26
C GLY A 464 -5.94 -0.76 40.94
N SER A 465 -5.89 -2.08 41.12
CA SER A 465 -4.75 -2.80 41.66
C SER A 465 -4.66 -4.23 41.13
N LYS A 466 -3.57 -4.94 41.44
CA LYS A 466 -3.29 -6.33 41.07
C LYS A 466 -3.05 -6.57 39.58
N VAL A 467 -3.86 -6.03 38.71
CA VAL A 467 -3.75 -6.18 37.26
C VAL A 467 -3.73 -4.79 36.60
N ALA A 468 -2.73 -4.52 35.77
CA ALA A 468 -2.68 -3.36 34.91
C ALA A 468 -2.86 -3.78 33.46
N VAL A 469 -3.72 -3.10 32.71
CA VAL A 469 -3.99 -3.31 31.27
C VAL A 469 -3.51 -2.09 30.51
N ILE A 470 -2.57 -2.29 29.61
CA ILE A 470 -1.99 -1.25 28.74
C ILE A 470 -2.48 -1.53 27.31
N GLY A 471 -3.45 -0.75 26.83
CA GLY A 471 -4.01 -0.89 25.49
C GLY A 471 -3.45 0.16 24.55
N LEU A 472 -2.78 -0.23 23.46
CA LEU A 472 -2.17 0.67 22.51
C LEU A 472 -3.14 0.97 21.35
N GLY A 473 -3.37 2.27 21.08
CA GLY A 473 -4.14 2.73 19.92
C GLY A 473 -5.53 2.10 19.87
N THR A 474 -5.89 1.46 18.74
CA THR A 474 -7.19 0.81 18.54
C THR A 474 -7.53 -0.26 19.58
N PHE A 475 -6.51 -0.91 20.16
CA PHE A 475 -6.73 -1.96 21.17
C PHE A 475 -6.91 -1.41 22.60
N TYR A 476 -6.91 -0.08 22.78
CA TYR A 476 -7.24 0.53 24.05
C TYR A 476 -8.65 0.18 24.53
N ASN A 477 -9.65 0.24 23.64
CA ASN A 477 -11.03 -0.11 24.01
C ASN A 477 -11.17 -1.58 24.40
N MET A 478 -10.51 -2.49 23.68
CA MET A 478 -10.41 -3.90 24.11
C MET A 478 -9.76 -4.01 25.48
N GLY A 479 -8.75 -3.19 25.78
CA GLY A 479 -8.12 -3.12 27.09
C GLY A 479 -9.09 -2.72 28.20
N CYS A 480 -9.99 -1.76 27.94
CA CYS A 480 -11.06 -1.38 28.87
C CYS A 480 -12.03 -2.56 29.14
N GLU A 481 -12.40 -3.29 28.09
CA GLU A 481 -13.27 -4.47 28.23
C GLU A 481 -12.59 -5.60 28.99
N VAL A 482 -11.30 -5.85 28.72
CA VAL A 482 -10.49 -6.82 29.49
C VAL A 482 -10.42 -6.44 30.96
N ALA A 483 -10.17 -5.17 31.28
CA ALA A 483 -10.13 -4.68 32.66
C ALA A 483 -11.46 -4.90 33.40
N LYS A 484 -12.59 -4.61 32.73
CA LYS A 484 -13.92 -4.88 33.27
C LYS A 484 -14.16 -6.38 33.50
N ALA A 485 -13.80 -7.23 32.56
CA ALA A 485 -13.95 -8.67 32.70
C ALA A 485 -13.03 -9.27 33.81
N VAL A 486 -11.85 -8.68 34.00
CA VAL A 486 -10.98 -9.01 35.17
C VAL A 486 -11.65 -8.64 36.47
N GLU A 487 -12.25 -7.46 36.59
CA GLU A 487 -13.00 -7.03 37.77
C GLU A 487 -14.18 -7.95 38.07
N GLU A 488 -14.97 -8.30 37.03
CA GLU A 488 -16.10 -9.24 37.18
C GLU A 488 -15.65 -10.63 37.69
N LYS A 489 -14.46 -11.12 37.24
CA LYS A 489 -13.93 -12.42 37.64
C LYS A 489 -13.31 -12.42 39.04
N THR A 490 -12.60 -11.34 39.40
CA THR A 490 -11.75 -11.30 40.61
C THR A 490 -12.33 -10.48 41.74
N GLY A 491 -13.32 -9.62 41.47
CA GLY A 491 -13.83 -8.63 42.41
C GLY A 491 -12.87 -7.46 42.67
N THR A 492 -11.75 -7.38 41.93
CA THR A 492 -10.75 -6.31 42.06
C THR A 492 -10.66 -5.49 40.80
N LYS A 493 -10.84 -4.16 40.89
CA LYS A 493 -10.72 -3.26 39.75
C LYS A 493 -9.29 -3.26 39.20
N ALA A 494 -9.13 -3.48 37.92
CA ALA A 494 -7.86 -3.39 37.22
C ALA A 494 -7.50 -1.91 36.92
N THR A 495 -6.21 -1.62 36.80
CA THR A 495 -5.72 -0.33 36.27
C THR A 495 -5.76 -0.35 34.76
N VAL A 496 -6.30 0.70 34.10
CA VAL A 496 -6.29 0.87 32.65
C VAL A 496 -5.36 2.02 32.28
N ILE A 497 -4.51 1.78 31.29
CA ILE A 497 -3.45 2.71 30.88
C ILE A 497 -3.52 2.90 29.37
N ASN A 498 -3.59 4.18 28.93
CA ASN A 498 -3.36 4.59 27.54
C ASN A 498 -1.90 5.02 27.39
N PRO A 499 -1.08 4.31 26.65
CA PRO A 499 0.35 4.63 26.50
C PRO A 499 0.61 5.76 25.53
N TYR A 500 -0.25 6.01 24.53
CA TYR A 500 -0.10 6.97 23.43
C TYR A 500 1.16 6.76 22.56
N TYR A 501 2.30 6.40 23.16
CA TYR A 501 3.61 6.27 22.51
C TYR A 501 3.92 4.82 22.19
N ILE A 502 4.33 4.56 20.94
CA ILE A 502 4.83 3.25 20.49
C ILE A 502 6.33 3.15 20.77
N THR A 503 7.06 4.26 20.58
CA THR A 503 8.51 4.37 20.83
C THR A 503 8.85 4.57 22.23
N GLY A 504 9.44 4.08 23.07
CA GLY A 504 9.75 4.34 24.47
C GLY A 504 8.69 3.84 25.43
N ILE A 505 9.00 3.93 26.70
CA ILE A 505 8.15 3.47 27.82
C ILE A 505 8.16 4.49 28.97
N ASP A 506 7.10 4.54 29.75
CA ASP A 506 7.06 5.34 31.00
C ASP A 506 7.63 4.53 32.15
N GLU A 507 8.96 4.52 32.28
CA GLU A 507 9.67 3.78 33.32
C GLU A 507 9.20 4.17 34.73
N VAL A 508 8.83 5.44 34.95
CA VAL A 508 8.37 5.91 36.26
C VAL A 508 7.03 5.27 36.64
N LEU A 509 6.07 5.26 35.71
CA LEU A 509 4.78 4.62 35.93
C LEU A 509 4.94 3.10 36.06
N LEU A 510 5.73 2.47 35.19
CA LEU A 510 5.95 1.02 35.24
C LEU A 510 6.63 0.58 36.55
N GLU A 511 7.55 1.38 37.08
CA GLU A 511 8.15 1.13 38.39
C GLU A 511 7.14 1.28 39.54
N ASP A 512 6.23 2.28 39.42
CA ASP A 512 5.18 2.52 40.43
C ASP A 512 4.17 1.38 40.48
N LEU A 513 3.85 0.73 39.36
CA LEU A 513 2.97 -0.43 39.32
C LEU A 513 3.47 -1.61 40.14
N LYS A 514 4.79 -1.79 40.33
CA LYS A 514 5.35 -2.86 41.13
C LYS A 514 4.91 -2.83 42.62
N LYS A 515 4.35 -1.71 43.10
CA LYS A 515 3.95 -1.55 44.49
C LYS A 515 2.66 -2.29 44.84
N ASP A 516 1.73 -2.40 43.90
CA ASP A 516 0.39 -2.92 44.15
C ASP A 516 -0.20 -3.75 42.98
N HIS A 517 0.61 -4.07 41.95
CA HIS A 517 0.24 -4.93 40.84
C HIS A 517 1.14 -6.16 40.75
N ASP A 518 0.56 -7.29 40.34
CA ASP A 518 1.25 -8.58 40.15
C ASP A 518 1.30 -8.97 38.67
N VAL A 519 0.42 -8.36 37.86
CA VAL A 519 0.22 -8.69 36.43
C VAL A 519 0.12 -7.42 35.58
N VAL A 520 0.83 -7.43 34.46
CA VAL A 520 0.67 -6.43 33.37
C VAL A 520 0.24 -7.16 32.12
N ILE A 521 -0.80 -6.63 31.47
CA ILE A 521 -1.32 -7.08 30.17
C ILE A 521 -1.02 -5.97 29.18
N THR A 522 -0.43 -6.28 28.03
CA THR A 522 -0.28 -5.35 26.92
C THR A 522 -1.07 -5.82 25.72
N LEU A 523 -1.73 -4.89 25.06
CA LEU A 523 -2.51 -5.12 23.83
C LEU A 523 -2.00 -4.18 22.75
N GLU A 524 -1.56 -4.74 21.62
CA GLU A 524 -1.04 -3.96 20.48
C GLU A 524 -1.62 -4.42 19.15
N ASP A 525 -1.92 -3.45 18.30
CA ASP A 525 -2.49 -3.64 16.98
C ASP A 525 -1.39 -3.73 15.92
N GLY A 526 -0.65 -4.83 15.95
CA GLY A 526 0.49 -5.11 15.09
C GLY A 526 1.13 -6.45 15.41
N PHE A 527 2.27 -6.73 14.82
CA PHE A 527 3.04 -7.94 15.13
C PHE A 527 3.62 -7.89 16.54
N LEU A 528 3.44 -9.02 17.25
CA LEU A 528 3.89 -9.18 18.63
C LEU A 528 5.42 -9.16 18.74
N GLU A 529 6.11 -9.90 17.82
CA GLU A 529 7.57 -9.96 17.84
C GLU A 529 8.19 -8.63 17.35
N GLY A 530 9.04 -8.06 18.17
CA GLY A 530 9.62 -6.73 17.98
C GLY A 530 8.64 -5.59 18.32
N GLY A 531 7.47 -5.91 18.85
CA GLY A 531 6.39 -4.99 19.13
C GLY A 531 6.52 -4.18 20.41
N PHE A 532 5.44 -3.49 20.76
CA PHE A 532 5.35 -2.63 21.94
C PHE A 532 5.40 -3.45 23.24
N GLY A 533 4.66 -4.57 23.31
CA GLY A 533 4.58 -5.41 24.51
C GLY A 533 5.92 -6.01 24.94
N GLU A 534 6.80 -6.33 23.98
CA GLU A 534 8.14 -6.85 24.29
C GLU A 534 9.02 -5.83 25.06
N LYS A 535 8.86 -4.53 24.82
CA LYS A 535 9.57 -3.48 25.55
C LYS A 535 9.15 -3.45 27.01
N ILE A 536 7.85 -3.63 27.28
CA ILE A 536 7.29 -3.72 28.63
C ILE A 536 7.76 -5.01 29.32
N ALA A 537 7.73 -6.15 28.62
CA ALA A 537 8.23 -7.43 29.15
C ALA A 537 9.73 -7.33 29.48
N ARG A 538 10.55 -6.69 28.65
CA ARG A 538 11.97 -6.46 28.92
C ARG A 538 12.19 -5.59 30.16
N PHE A 539 11.37 -4.57 30.38
CA PHE A 539 11.46 -3.72 31.58
C PHE A 539 11.24 -4.51 32.86
N TYR A 540 10.30 -5.47 32.86
CA TYR A 540 9.98 -6.28 34.02
C TYR A 540 10.79 -7.57 34.12
N GLY A 541 11.73 -7.85 33.22
CA GLY A 541 12.40 -9.13 33.06
C GLY A 541 13.20 -9.60 34.30
N ASP A 542 13.60 -8.72 35.21
CA ASP A 542 14.30 -8.99 36.46
C ASP A 542 13.41 -8.83 37.73
N SER A 543 12.09 -8.76 37.54
CA SER A 543 11.10 -8.58 38.62
C SER A 543 10.13 -9.75 38.72
N ASP A 544 9.34 -9.78 39.79
CA ASP A 544 8.28 -10.79 39.99
C ASP A 544 6.99 -10.46 39.19
N MET A 545 6.96 -9.35 38.44
CA MET A 545 5.83 -8.95 37.64
C MET A 545 5.59 -9.93 36.48
N LYS A 546 4.38 -10.47 36.38
CA LYS A 546 3.99 -11.30 35.24
C LYS A 546 3.50 -10.41 34.11
N VAL A 547 4.10 -10.54 32.95
CA VAL A 547 3.71 -9.77 31.74
C VAL A 547 3.09 -10.70 30.70
N PHE A 548 1.89 -10.37 30.24
CA PHE A 548 1.19 -11.05 29.16
C PHE A 548 1.06 -10.10 28.00
N ASN A 549 1.70 -10.43 26.89
CA ASN A 549 1.67 -9.62 25.66
C ASN A 549 0.70 -10.23 24.65
N TYR A 550 -0.20 -9.42 24.14
CA TYR A 550 -1.18 -9.79 23.12
C TYR A 550 -1.04 -8.90 21.89
N GLY A 551 -0.90 -9.53 20.75
CA GLY A 551 -0.77 -8.95 19.43
C GLY A 551 -0.83 -10.05 18.38
N VAL A 552 -0.65 -9.70 17.11
CA VAL A 552 -0.70 -10.66 16.01
C VAL A 552 0.63 -11.41 15.90
N LYS A 553 0.59 -12.72 15.70
CA LYS A 553 1.79 -13.51 15.39
C LYS A 553 2.42 -13.03 14.09
N LYS A 554 3.76 -13.06 14.04
CA LYS A 554 4.53 -12.68 12.85
C LYS A 554 4.39 -13.72 11.74
N GLU A 555 3.37 -13.53 10.93
CA GLU A 555 3.02 -14.37 9.79
C GLU A 555 2.70 -13.48 8.58
N LEU A 556 2.97 -13.97 7.37
CA LEU A 556 2.48 -13.34 6.13
C LEU A 556 1.02 -13.76 5.93
N LEU A 557 0.11 -12.94 6.42
CA LEU A 557 -1.33 -13.15 6.33
C LEU A 557 -1.84 -12.74 4.94
N ASP A 558 -2.85 -13.44 4.44
CA ASP A 558 -3.49 -13.11 3.16
C ASP A 558 -5.00 -13.23 3.27
N ARG A 559 -5.73 -12.17 2.94
CA ARG A 559 -7.20 -12.13 2.85
C ARG A 559 -7.88 -12.78 4.06
N TYR A 560 -7.48 -12.37 5.26
CA TYR A 560 -7.98 -12.94 6.51
C TYR A 560 -9.34 -12.35 6.91
N ASP A 561 -10.15 -13.16 7.57
CA ASP A 561 -11.28 -12.70 8.37
C ASP A 561 -10.79 -12.15 9.71
N ILE A 562 -11.24 -10.94 10.08
CA ILE A 562 -10.75 -10.23 11.27
C ILE A 562 -11.12 -10.98 12.55
N GLU A 563 -12.35 -11.49 12.67
CA GLU A 563 -12.79 -12.20 13.88
C GLU A 563 -12.02 -13.50 14.08
N GLU A 564 -11.78 -14.24 12.98
CA GLU A 564 -10.99 -15.46 13.02
C GLU A 564 -9.53 -15.17 13.38
N LEU A 565 -8.96 -14.09 12.81
CA LEU A 565 -7.60 -13.66 13.14
C LEU A 565 -7.46 -13.31 14.62
N LEU A 566 -8.39 -12.53 15.17
CA LEU A 566 -8.40 -12.19 16.59
C LEU A 566 -8.51 -13.44 17.47
N LYS A 567 -9.41 -14.36 17.16
CA LYS A 567 -9.56 -15.64 17.87
C LYS A 567 -8.30 -16.50 17.80
N LYS A 568 -7.68 -16.62 16.60
CA LYS A 568 -6.44 -17.39 16.39
C LYS A 568 -5.27 -16.86 17.22
N ASN A 569 -5.23 -15.54 17.45
CA ASN A 569 -4.17 -14.86 18.17
C ASN A 569 -4.49 -14.61 19.67
N HIS A 570 -5.54 -15.23 20.22
CA HIS A 570 -6.00 -14.99 21.60
C HIS A 570 -6.32 -13.51 21.90
N LEU A 571 -6.78 -12.77 20.91
CA LEU A 571 -7.15 -11.36 20.99
C LEU A 571 -8.67 -11.18 21.19
N THR A 572 -9.29 -12.03 22.01
CA THR A 572 -10.66 -11.82 22.50
C THR A 572 -10.65 -11.66 24.02
N VAL A 573 -11.57 -10.87 24.56
CA VAL A 573 -11.66 -10.60 26.00
C VAL A 573 -11.72 -11.90 26.80
N GLN A 574 -12.51 -12.88 26.37
CA GLN A 574 -12.69 -14.16 27.05
C GLN A 574 -11.40 -14.98 27.08
N GLN A 575 -10.65 -15.02 25.98
CA GLN A 575 -9.38 -15.74 25.89
C GLN A 575 -8.33 -15.09 26.77
N ILE A 576 -8.17 -13.75 26.69
CA ILE A 576 -7.21 -12.99 27.48
C ILE A 576 -7.45 -13.22 28.98
N VAL A 577 -8.70 -13.05 29.44
CA VAL A 577 -9.05 -13.28 30.85
C VAL A 577 -8.93 -14.76 31.26
N GLY A 578 -9.15 -15.69 30.32
CA GLY A 578 -8.95 -17.13 30.52
C GLY A 578 -7.47 -17.50 30.76
N ASP A 579 -6.56 -16.88 30.02
CA ASP A 579 -5.11 -17.13 30.12
C ASP A 579 -4.49 -16.68 31.44
N LEU A 580 -5.08 -15.70 32.11
CA LEU A 580 -4.52 -15.08 33.31
C LEU A 580 -4.49 -16.01 34.56
N LYS A 581 -5.18 -17.13 34.57
CA LYS A 581 -5.24 -18.06 35.74
C LYS A 581 -5.40 -17.33 37.08
N LEU A 582 -6.21 -16.26 37.10
CA LEU A 582 -6.52 -15.43 38.28
C LEU A 582 -7.51 -16.10 39.22
#